data_b31b5cb6fc540c2155b5d58cd5d3a079
#
_entry.id   b31b5cb6fc540c2155b5d58cd5d3a079
#
_cell.length_a   1.000
_cell.length_b   1.000
_cell.length_c   1.000
_cell.angle_alpha   90.00
_cell.angle_beta   90.00
_cell.angle_gamma   90.00
#
_symmetry.space_group_name_H-M   'P 1'
#
loop_
_entity.id
_entity.type
_entity.pdbx_description
1 polymer ?
#
loop_
_entity_poly.entity_id
_entity_poly.type
_entity_poly.pdbx_seq_one_letter_code
_entity_poly.pdbx_strand_id
1 'polypeptide(L)'
;MPAMECVAKKFLKLPNIQKYEVSALTEYGFVAAIEMDDGFEFKIHVYTMQKSYPSSVMQLLEKRGKDKGDCVLVSPYISKRTADICEKNGVGYFDYAGNCWFVGHSIYLSERGNKNLSPERSIASTSIFEQSAVISSLILRELFADINKVWRLKHLSETVKCSIGQVSKVMDFLIKNAWAEKSAEGYYISEPELLLKEWSKTYGKKTVPTYLCYSLDNPSVLEGKLSDLKRDMGIDYYLTGFSGGVRYAPVVRYNKVHVYIAPEDMLEAVAYLGLKEVDSGANVMIFSLENDSYKKDSRIIGEDMVVSPLQVYLDSMQIKGRGEEIAEAVLLKEILK
;
A
#
# COMPACT_ATOMS: atom_id res chain seq x y z
N MET A 1 -33.89 9.89 -5.32
CA MET A 1 -32.65 9.65 -4.48
C MET A 1 -31.43 9.75 -5.37
N PRO A 2 -30.31 10.33 -4.91
CA PRO A 2 -29.12 10.56 -5.76
C PRO A 2 -28.59 9.30 -6.47
N ALA A 3 -28.69 8.13 -5.83
CA ALA A 3 -28.23 6.88 -6.42
C ALA A 3 -29.04 6.45 -7.64
N MET A 4 -30.38 6.58 -7.60
CA MET A 4 -31.25 6.25 -8.74
C MET A 4 -30.95 7.16 -9.93
N GLU A 5 -30.83 8.46 -9.66
CA GLU A 5 -30.53 9.46 -10.67
C GLU A 5 -29.14 9.23 -11.29
N CYS A 6 -28.14 8.88 -10.47
CA CYS A 6 -26.79 8.61 -10.93
C CYS A 6 -26.76 7.45 -11.94
N VAL A 7 -27.43 6.35 -11.65
CA VAL A 7 -27.50 5.16 -12.54
C VAL A 7 -28.33 5.47 -13.78
N ALA A 8 -29.54 6.00 -13.60
CA ALA A 8 -30.45 6.36 -14.70
C ALA A 8 -29.78 7.28 -15.74
N LYS A 9 -29.11 8.33 -15.26
CA LYS A 9 -28.41 9.30 -16.12
C LYS A 9 -27.34 8.67 -17.02
N LYS A 10 -26.69 7.60 -16.56
CA LYS A 10 -25.66 6.91 -17.35
C LYS A 10 -26.27 5.97 -18.38
N PHE A 11 -27.27 5.17 -17.99
CA PHE A 11 -27.92 4.26 -18.92
C PHE A 11 -28.72 5.00 -19.98
N LEU A 12 -29.53 6.02 -19.63
CA LEU A 12 -30.32 6.79 -20.55
C LEU A 12 -29.54 7.67 -21.54
N LYS A 13 -28.23 7.82 -21.35
CA LYS A 13 -27.35 8.46 -22.34
C LYS A 13 -26.90 7.51 -23.46
N LEU A 14 -27.10 6.21 -23.30
CA LEU A 14 -26.73 5.25 -24.30
C LEU A 14 -27.77 5.22 -25.42
N PRO A 15 -27.36 5.23 -26.68
CA PRO A 15 -28.30 5.35 -27.81
C PRO A 15 -29.19 4.10 -27.96
N ASN A 16 -28.78 2.97 -27.46
CA ASN A 16 -29.49 1.69 -27.53
C ASN A 16 -30.39 1.40 -26.32
N ILE A 17 -30.55 2.35 -25.40
CA ILE A 17 -31.45 2.21 -24.23
C ILE A 17 -32.71 3.03 -24.49
N GLN A 18 -33.85 2.33 -24.51
CA GLN A 18 -35.15 2.92 -24.73
C GLN A 18 -35.81 3.39 -23.42
N LYS A 19 -35.70 2.57 -22.37
CA LYS A 19 -36.33 2.82 -21.07
C LYS A 19 -35.45 2.38 -19.89
N TYR A 20 -35.56 3.14 -18.80
CA TYR A 20 -35.01 2.82 -17.50
C TYR A 20 -36.07 3.03 -16.44
N GLU A 21 -36.36 2.02 -15.61
CA GLU A 21 -37.41 2.08 -14.61
C GLU A 21 -36.98 1.37 -13.33
N VAL A 22 -37.25 1.98 -12.17
CA VAL A 22 -37.04 1.31 -10.89
C VAL A 22 -38.20 0.37 -10.63
N SER A 23 -37.96 -0.95 -10.70
CA SER A 23 -39.00 -1.96 -10.61
C SER A 23 -39.29 -2.39 -9.16
N ALA A 24 -38.32 -2.27 -8.25
CA ALA A 24 -38.53 -2.59 -6.84
C ALA A 24 -37.53 -1.85 -5.93
N LEU A 25 -37.93 -1.55 -4.70
CA LEU A 25 -37.05 -1.12 -3.62
C LEU A 25 -36.64 -2.33 -2.79
N THR A 26 -35.38 -2.36 -2.34
CA THR A 26 -34.85 -3.42 -1.48
C THR A 26 -34.26 -2.81 -0.21
N GLU A 27 -33.97 -3.63 0.78
CA GLU A 27 -33.36 -3.19 2.05
C GLU A 27 -32.02 -2.44 1.83
N TYR A 28 -31.26 -2.82 0.79
CA TYR A 28 -29.91 -2.29 0.53
C TYR A 28 -29.81 -1.44 -0.74
N GLY A 29 -30.96 -1.14 -1.41
CA GLY A 29 -30.96 -0.38 -2.63
C GLY A 29 -32.22 -0.54 -3.46
N PHE A 30 -32.09 -0.92 -4.73
CA PHE A 30 -33.25 -1.09 -5.62
C PHE A 30 -32.90 -2.02 -6.79
N VAL A 31 -33.94 -2.48 -7.48
CA VAL A 31 -33.84 -3.19 -8.76
C VAL A 31 -34.29 -2.26 -9.86
N ALA A 32 -33.51 -2.13 -10.90
CA ALA A 32 -33.90 -1.37 -12.09
C ALA A 32 -34.08 -2.32 -13.28
N ALA A 33 -35.16 -2.10 -14.03
CA ALA A 33 -35.41 -2.72 -15.33
C ALA A 33 -34.94 -1.77 -16.42
N ILE A 34 -34.25 -2.30 -17.41
CA ILE A 34 -33.69 -1.57 -18.53
C ILE A 34 -34.17 -2.25 -19.81
N GLU A 35 -34.82 -1.47 -20.68
CA GLU A 35 -35.31 -1.91 -21.97
C GLU A 35 -34.43 -1.32 -23.08
N MET A 36 -33.98 -2.18 -23.97
CA MET A 36 -33.20 -1.79 -25.15
C MET A 36 -34.08 -1.52 -26.36
N ASP A 37 -33.53 -0.85 -27.36
CA ASP A 37 -34.25 -0.46 -28.61
C ASP A 37 -34.70 -1.66 -29.43
N ASP A 38 -34.09 -2.85 -29.25
CA ASP A 38 -34.49 -4.11 -29.88
C ASP A 38 -35.60 -4.84 -29.10
N GLY A 39 -36.11 -4.25 -28.00
CA GLY A 39 -37.11 -4.85 -27.11
C GLY A 39 -36.55 -5.82 -26.08
N PHE A 40 -35.22 -5.99 -25.99
CA PHE A 40 -34.62 -6.84 -24.95
C PHE A 40 -34.69 -6.12 -23.60
N GLU A 41 -35.19 -6.82 -22.57
CA GLU A 41 -35.27 -6.30 -21.20
C GLU A 41 -34.37 -7.09 -20.26
N PHE A 42 -33.62 -6.39 -19.41
CA PHE A 42 -32.83 -6.98 -18.34
C PHE A 42 -32.95 -6.22 -17.03
N LYS A 43 -32.55 -6.85 -15.91
CA LYS A 43 -32.65 -6.25 -14.58
C LYS A 43 -31.28 -6.18 -13.94
N ILE A 44 -30.98 -5.05 -13.28
CA ILE A 44 -29.80 -4.85 -12.47
C ILE A 44 -30.18 -4.71 -10.99
N HIS A 45 -29.45 -5.35 -10.11
CA HIS A 45 -29.58 -5.22 -8.66
C HIS A 45 -28.59 -4.14 -8.17
N VAL A 46 -29.14 -2.99 -7.78
CA VAL A 46 -28.34 -1.85 -7.34
C VAL A 46 -28.25 -1.82 -5.83
N TYR A 47 -27.03 -1.92 -5.31
CA TYR A 47 -26.73 -1.80 -3.91
C TYR A 47 -26.20 -0.42 -3.59
N THR A 48 -26.79 0.27 -2.61
CA THR A 48 -26.39 1.61 -2.22
C THR A 48 -25.62 1.60 -0.91
N MET A 49 -24.45 2.22 -0.90
CA MET A 49 -23.60 2.34 0.30
C MET A 49 -23.18 3.78 0.52
N GLN A 50 -23.29 4.28 1.74
CA GLN A 50 -22.76 5.60 2.10
C GLN A 50 -21.22 5.61 2.09
N LYS A 51 -20.61 4.47 2.40
CA LYS A 51 -19.16 4.27 2.39
C LYS A 51 -18.85 2.93 1.74
N SER A 52 -18.24 2.98 0.55
CA SER A 52 -17.84 1.81 -0.21
C SER A 52 -16.36 1.47 0.08
N TYR A 53 -16.13 0.77 1.17
CA TYR A 53 -14.81 0.20 1.45
C TYR A 53 -14.60 -1.09 0.65
N PRO A 54 -13.35 -1.47 0.33
CA PRO A 54 -13.03 -2.78 -0.24
C PRO A 54 -13.71 -3.96 0.47
N SER A 55 -13.66 -3.99 1.81
CA SER A 55 -14.33 -5.01 2.63
C SER A 55 -15.84 -5.06 2.44
N SER A 56 -16.48 -3.90 2.19
CA SER A 56 -17.93 -3.85 1.94
C SER A 56 -18.31 -4.54 0.62
N VAL A 57 -17.45 -4.42 -0.40
CA VAL A 57 -17.64 -5.13 -1.68
C VAL A 57 -17.46 -6.64 -1.49
N MET A 58 -16.46 -7.07 -0.72
CA MET A 58 -16.25 -8.49 -0.42
C MET A 58 -17.45 -9.09 0.30
N GLN A 59 -18.00 -8.41 1.30
CA GLN A 59 -19.24 -8.81 1.98
C GLN A 59 -20.44 -8.86 1.05
N LEU A 60 -20.54 -7.93 0.09
CA LEU A 60 -21.58 -7.94 -0.92
C LEU A 60 -21.48 -9.17 -1.81
N LEU A 61 -20.25 -9.52 -2.23
CA LEU A 61 -19.97 -10.71 -3.05
C LEU A 61 -20.34 -12.02 -2.31
N GLU A 62 -20.03 -12.11 -1.03
CA GLU A 62 -20.40 -13.24 -0.19
C GLU A 62 -21.93 -13.39 -0.07
N LYS A 63 -22.64 -12.29 0.18
CA LYS A 63 -24.11 -12.26 0.29
C LYS A 63 -24.82 -12.57 -1.03
N ARG A 64 -24.25 -12.14 -2.16
CA ARG A 64 -24.80 -12.38 -3.50
C ARG A 64 -24.90 -13.88 -3.82
N GLY A 65 -24.04 -14.72 -3.23
CA GLY A 65 -24.04 -16.16 -3.47
C GLY A 65 -23.75 -16.50 -4.94
N LYS A 66 -24.38 -17.60 -5.42
CA LYS A 66 -24.26 -18.07 -6.81
C LYS A 66 -25.23 -17.39 -7.79
N ASP A 67 -26.12 -16.54 -7.32
CA ASP A 67 -27.04 -15.79 -8.15
C ASP A 67 -26.28 -14.71 -8.94
N LYS A 68 -25.99 -15.04 -10.21
CA LYS A 68 -25.18 -14.24 -11.12
C LYS A 68 -25.96 -13.10 -11.80
N GLY A 69 -27.03 -12.57 -11.19
CA GLY A 69 -27.71 -11.39 -11.71
C GLY A 69 -26.79 -10.18 -11.76
N ASP A 70 -27.03 -9.25 -12.67
CA ASP A 70 -26.24 -8.04 -12.79
C ASP A 70 -26.29 -7.24 -11.51
N CYS A 71 -25.13 -7.10 -10.88
CA CYS A 71 -24.96 -6.42 -9.61
C CYS A 71 -24.21 -5.10 -9.82
N VAL A 72 -24.70 -4.04 -9.22
CA VAL A 72 -24.15 -2.70 -9.32
C VAL A 72 -24.04 -2.09 -7.94
N LEU A 73 -22.87 -1.56 -7.60
CA LEU A 73 -22.61 -0.78 -6.40
C LEU A 73 -22.73 0.72 -6.67
N VAL A 74 -23.48 1.44 -5.87
CA VAL A 74 -23.56 2.90 -5.91
C VAL A 74 -23.13 3.50 -4.58
N SER A 75 -22.23 4.47 -4.64
CA SER A 75 -21.73 5.16 -3.45
C SER A 75 -21.39 6.62 -3.78
N PRO A 76 -21.43 7.55 -2.80
CA PRO A 76 -20.97 8.91 -3.03
C PRO A 76 -19.54 9.00 -3.56
N TYR A 77 -18.71 8.04 -3.18
CA TYR A 77 -17.33 7.92 -3.63
C TYR A 77 -16.91 6.45 -3.70
N ILE A 78 -16.21 6.10 -4.77
CA ILE A 78 -15.62 4.78 -4.95
C ILE A 78 -14.11 4.95 -5.16
N SER A 79 -13.30 4.39 -4.25
CA SER A 79 -11.85 4.43 -4.35
C SER A 79 -11.37 3.60 -5.54
N LYS A 80 -10.16 3.90 -6.06
CA LYS A 80 -9.56 3.10 -7.13
C LYS A 80 -9.52 1.60 -6.76
N ARG A 81 -9.09 1.28 -5.53
CA ARG A 81 -9.04 -0.12 -5.05
C ARG A 81 -10.42 -0.77 -5.01
N THR A 82 -11.43 -0.06 -4.51
CA THR A 82 -12.82 -0.56 -4.51
C THR A 82 -13.32 -0.81 -5.93
N ALA A 83 -13.03 0.11 -6.87
CA ALA A 83 -13.36 -0.03 -8.28
C ALA A 83 -12.68 -1.26 -8.91
N ASP A 84 -11.37 -1.43 -8.67
CA ASP A 84 -10.61 -2.56 -9.19
C ASP A 84 -11.15 -3.91 -8.67
N ILE A 85 -11.59 -3.99 -7.39
CA ILE A 85 -12.25 -5.18 -6.84
C ILE A 85 -13.60 -5.42 -7.52
N CYS A 86 -14.41 -4.38 -7.72
CA CYS A 86 -15.70 -4.49 -8.41
C CYS A 86 -15.50 -5.07 -9.82
N GLU A 87 -14.59 -4.50 -10.61
CA GLU A 87 -14.30 -4.94 -11.97
C GLU A 87 -13.80 -6.39 -12.04
N LYS A 88 -12.84 -6.75 -11.17
CA LYS A 88 -12.30 -8.11 -11.09
C LYS A 88 -13.39 -9.16 -10.81
N ASN A 89 -14.45 -8.79 -10.09
CA ASN A 89 -15.53 -9.67 -9.69
C ASN A 89 -16.82 -9.48 -10.52
N GLY A 90 -16.77 -8.71 -11.60
CA GLY A 90 -17.92 -8.48 -12.47
C GLY A 90 -19.07 -7.72 -11.80
N VAL A 91 -18.77 -6.84 -10.83
CA VAL A 91 -19.73 -5.93 -10.18
C VAL A 91 -19.62 -4.57 -10.83
N GLY A 92 -20.71 -4.08 -11.39
CA GLY A 92 -20.78 -2.70 -11.89
C GLY A 92 -20.65 -1.70 -10.74
N TYR A 93 -20.15 -0.50 -11.02
CA TYR A 93 -20.15 0.55 -10.01
C TYR A 93 -20.42 1.94 -10.61
N PHE A 94 -21.02 2.81 -9.77
CA PHE A 94 -21.27 4.21 -10.09
C PHE A 94 -21.02 5.08 -8.86
N ASP A 95 -20.31 6.20 -9.01
CA ASP A 95 -20.18 7.20 -7.96
C ASP A 95 -20.85 8.53 -8.33
N TYR A 96 -21.08 9.40 -7.34
CA TYR A 96 -21.77 10.67 -7.58
C TYR A 96 -20.91 11.70 -8.32
N ALA A 97 -19.59 11.47 -8.45
CA ALA A 97 -18.73 12.28 -9.32
C ALA A 97 -18.86 11.90 -10.80
N GLY A 98 -19.54 10.77 -11.09
CA GLY A 98 -19.77 10.26 -12.42
C GLY A 98 -18.77 9.23 -12.89
N ASN A 99 -17.87 8.75 -12.02
CA ASN A 99 -17.07 7.58 -12.34
C ASN A 99 -17.98 6.35 -12.35
N CYS A 100 -17.81 5.48 -13.34
CA CYS A 100 -18.62 4.27 -13.45
C CYS A 100 -17.90 3.18 -14.26
N TRP A 101 -18.32 1.96 -14.01
CA TRP A 101 -18.00 0.80 -14.84
C TRP A 101 -19.17 -0.18 -14.82
N PHE A 102 -19.54 -0.67 -15.98
CA PHE A 102 -20.54 -1.73 -16.15
C PHE A 102 -20.30 -2.45 -17.46
N VAL A 103 -20.32 -3.77 -17.43
CA VAL A 103 -20.19 -4.63 -18.62
C VAL A 103 -21.27 -5.71 -18.55
N GLY A 104 -22.12 -5.75 -19.53
CA GLY A 104 -23.20 -6.73 -19.66
C GLY A 104 -24.18 -6.35 -20.77
N HIS A 105 -24.91 -7.31 -21.33
CA HIS A 105 -25.97 -7.09 -22.32
C HIS A 105 -25.55 -6.19 -23.49
N SER A 106 -24.40 -6.45 -24.08
CA SER A 106 -23.80 -5.62 -25.14
C SER A 106 -23.55 -4.15 -24.76
N ILE A 107 -23.58 -3.82 -23.45
CA ILE A 107 -23.28 -2.50 -22.91
C ILE A 107 -21.89 -2.53 -22.29
N TYR A 108 -21.09 -1.51 -22.62
CA TYR A 108 -19.83 -1.20 -21.98
C TYR A 108 -19.82 0.26 -21.52
N LEU A 109 -19.86 0.48 -20.22
CA LEU A 109 -19.71 1.78 -19.59
C LEU A 109 -18.38 1.80 -18.83
N SER A 110 -17.56 2.81 -19.10
CA SER A 110 -16.31 3.02 -18.35
C SER A 110 -15.95 4.50 -18.37
N GLU A 111 -16.14 5.16 -17.24
CA GLU A 111 -15.71 6.54 -17.04
C GLU A 111 -14.91 6.62 -15.74
N ARG A 112 -13.70 7.20 -15.79
CA ARG A 112 -12.81 7.35 -14.65
C ARG A 112 -12.16 8.73 -14.64
N GLY A 113 -11.69 9.15 -13.48
CA GLY A 113 -10.90 10.38 -13.32
C GLY A 113 -11.72 11.60 -12.92
N ASN A 114 -13.05 11.48 -12.78
CA ASN A 114 -13.86 12.54 -12.23
C ASN A 114 -13.51 12.76 -10.75
N LYS A 115 -13.15 14.00 -10.40
CA LYS A 115 -12.77 14.34 -9.03
C LYS A 115 -14.01 14.45 -8.15
N ASN A 116 -13.99 13.75 -7.03
CA ASN A 116 -15.01 13.94 -6.01
C ASN A 116 -14.77 15.28 -5.28
N LEU A 117 -15.77 16.15 -5.33
CA LEU A 117 -15.72 17.46 -4.68
C LEU A 117 -16.01 17.41 -3.16
N SER A 118 -16.27 16.25 -2.59
CA SER A 118 -16.51 16.09 -1.16
C SER A 118 -15.19 16.00 -0.40
N PRO A 119 -14.80 17.02 0.42
CA PRO A 119 -13.48 17.12 1.02
C PRO A 119 -13.19 16.09 2.12
N GLU A 120 -14.13 15.31 2.57
CA GLU A 120 -14.03 14.56 3.83
C GLU A 120 -13.17 13.28 3.78
N ARG A 121 -12.54 12.90 2.64
CA ARG A 121 -12.01 11.53 2.51
C ARG A 121 -10.59 11.31 2.02
N SER A 122 -9.88 12.32 1.56
CA SER A 122 -8.49 12.14 1.13
C SER A 122 -7.48 12.14 2.29
N ILE A 123 -7.85 12.71 3.44
CA ILE A 123 -6.91 12.96 4.54
C ILE A 123 -6.78 11.78 5.51
N ALA A 124 -7.85 11.01 5.76
CA ALA A 124 -7.83 9.95 6.77
C ALA A 124 -7.22 8.62 6.27
N SER A 125 -7.11 8.40 4.96
CA SER A 125 -6.71 7.09 4.41
C SER A 125 -5.21 6.89 4.23
N THR A 126 -4.44 7.98 4.13
CA THR A 126 -2.99 7.92 3.95
C THR A 126 -2.19 8.10 5.23
N SER A 127 -2.83 8.61 6.30
CA SER A 127 -2.13 9.04 7.52
C SER A 127 -1.39 7.92 8.26
N ILE A 128 -1.85 6.66 8.18
CA ILE A 128 -1.16 5.56 8.87
C ILE A 128 0.15 5.13 8.18
N PHE A 129 0.32 5.46 6.91
CA PHE A 129 1.52 5.12 6.11
C PHE A 129 2.53 6.26 6.07
N GLU A 130 2.19 7.44 6.58
CA GLU A 130 3.12 8.56 6.63
C GLU A 130 4.25 8.29 7.62
N GLN A 131 5.47 8.71 7.27
CA GLN A 131 6.63 8.60 8.17
C GLN A 131 6.42 9.34 9.50
N SER A 132 5.59 10.42 9.51
CA SER A 132 5.19 11.14 10.73
C SER A 132 4.30 10.30 11.65
N ALA A 133 3.65 9.25 11.15
CA ALA A 133 2.81 8.34 11.93
C ALA A 133 3.65 7.23 12.57
N VAL A 134 4.59 7.61 13.45
CA VAL A 134 5.57 6.71 14.07
C VAL A 134 4.92 5.48 14.69
N ILE A 135 3.87 5.67 15.49
CA ILE A 135 3.17 4.56 16.16
C ILE A 135 2.53 3.60 15.14
N SER A 136 1.90 4.13 14.09
CA SER A 136 1.32 3.29 13.03
C SER A 136 2.40 2.50 12.30
N SER A 137 3.54 3.12 12.03
CA SER A 137 4.70 2.45 11.43
C SER A 137 5.23 1.32 12.32
N LEU A 138 5.32 1.54 13.64
CA LEU A 138 5.75 0.51 14.60
C LEU A 138 4.75 -0.67 14.64
N ILE A 139 3.44 -0.38 14.64
CA ILE A 139 2.39 -1.41 14.58
C ILE A 139 2.53 -2.23 13.30
N LEU A 140 2.66 -1.58 12.15
CA LEU A 140 2.84 -2.27 10.86
C LEU A 140 4.11 -3.11 10.85
N ARG A 141 5.23 -2.60 11.35
CA ARG A 141 6.49 -3.35 11.45
C ARG A 141 6.34 -4.61 12.30
N GLU A 142 5.62 -4.51 13.42
CA GLU A 142 5.36 -5.66 14.28
C GLU A 142 4.48 -6.71 13.60
N LEU A 143 3.46 -6.27 12.84
CA LEU A 143 2.62 -7.17 12.05
C LEU A 143 3.41 -7.89 10.94
N PHE A 144 4.40 -7.22 10.34
CA PHE A 144 5.25 -7.81 9.29
C PHE A 144 6.45 -8.59 9.83
N ALA A 145 6.78 -8.50 11.11
CA ALA A 145 7.82 -9.33 11.73
C ALA A 145 7.45 -10.82 11.69
N ASP A 146 6.16 -11.14 11.75
CA ASP A 146 5.60 -12.47 11.53
C ASP A 146 4.20 -12.34 10.92
N ILE A 147 4.11 -12.47 9.61
CA ILE A 147 2.86 -12.30 8.83
C ILE A 147 1.81 -13.37 9.10
N ASN A 148 2.23 -14.53 9.63
CA ASN A 148 1.34 -15.66 9.93
C ASN A 148 0.76 -15.57 11.35
N LYS A 149 1.25 -14.62 12.15
CA LYS A 149 0.82 -14.46 13.54
C LYS A 149 -0.55 -13.82 13.66
N VAL A 150 -1.40 -14.45 14.47
CA VAL A 150 -2.69 -13.87 14.87
C VAL A 150 -2.49 -13.03 16.13
N TRP A 151 -2.90 -11.77 16.08
CA TRP A 151 -2.68 -10.79 17.12
C TRP A 151 -3.95 -10.44 17.90
N ARG A 152 -3.87 -10.42 19.22
CA ARG A 152 -4.86 -9.76 20.06
C ARG A 152 -4.45 -8.29 20.24
N LEU A 153 -5.40 -7.35 20.17
CA LEU A 153 -5.12 -5.91 20.27
C LEU A 153 -4.31 -5.55 21.52
N LYS A 154 -4.64 -6.14 22.67
CA LYS A 154 -3.92 -5.92 23.93
C LYS A 154 -2.45 -6.34 23.81
N HIS A 155 -2.18 -7.55 23.30
CA HIS A 155 -0.82 -8.06 23.16
C HIS A 155 0.00 -7.19 22.19
N LEU A 156 -0.58 -6.81 21.03
CA LEU A 156 0.09 -5.94 20.07
C LEU A 156 0.37 -4.55 20.68
N SER A 157 -0.55 -4.01 21.48
CA SER A 157 -0.35 -2.71 22.17
C SER A 157 0.78 -2.77 23.21
N GLU A 158 0.89 -3.85 23.94
CA GLU A 158 1.99 -4.10 24.91
C GLU A 158 3.33 -4.24 24.20
N THR A 159 3.39 -5.00 23.09
CA THR A 159 4.61 -5.20 22.30
C THR A 159 5.12 -3.89 21.69
N VAL A 160 4.22 -3.09 21.12
CA VAL A 160 4.56 -1.80 20.49
C VAL A 160 4.68 -0.66 21.50
N LYS A 161 4.28 -0.87 22.75
CA LYS A 161 4.23 0.14 23.82
C LYS A 161 3.38 1.34 23.44
N CYS A 162 2.15 1.09 22.97
CA CYS A 162 1.18 2.12 22.60
C CYS A 162 -0.20 1.80 23.17
N SER A 163 -1.17 2.70 23.00
CA SER A 163 -2.53 2.46 23.51
C SER A 163 -3.29 1.44 22.62
N ILE A 164 -4.17 0.65 23.24
CA ILE A 164 -5.07 -0.27 22.53
C ILE A 164 -5.90 0.49 21.49
N GLY A 165 -6.31 1.74 21.78
CA GLY A 165 -7.07 2.56 20.84
C GLY A 165 -6.29 2.92 19.59
N GLN A 166 -4.96 3.10 19.65
CA GLN A 166 -4.11 3.32 18.48
C GLN A 166 -4.01 2.05 17.63
N VAL A 167 -3.81 0.89 18.28
CA VAL A 167 -3.80 -0.40 17.57
C VAL A 167 -5.15 -0.65 16.90
N SER A 168 -6.27 -0.44 17.62
CA SER A 168 -7.62 -0.62 17.04
C SER A 168 -7.85 0.25 15.81
N LYS A 169 -7.44 1.53 15.83
CA LYS A 169 -7.56 2.42 14.68
C LYS A 169 -6.79 1.91 13.45
N VAL A 170 -5.57 1.40 13.67
CA VAL A 170 -4.76 0.82 12.58
C VAL A 170 -5.42 -0.44 12.05
N MET A 171 -5.81 -1.38 12.92
CA MET A 171 -6.46 -2.63 12.52
C MET A 171 -7.79 -2.38 11.81
N ASP A 172 -8.63 -1.48 12.31
CA ASP A 172 -9.88 -1.09 11.66
C ASP A 172 -9.64 -0.52 10.25
N PHE A 173 -8.57 0.26 10.09
CA PHE A 173 -8.19 0.78 8.78
C PHE A 173 -7.74 -0.36 7.84
N LEU A 174 -6.93 -1.29 8.31
CA LEU A 174 -6.48 -2.44 7.52
C LEU A 174 -7.65 -3.33 7.09
N ILE A 175 -8.59 -3.62 8.02
CA ILE A 175 -9.79 -4.42 7.73
C ILE A 175 -10.69 -3.70 6.72
N LYS A 176 -10.94 -2.40 6.87
CA LYS A 176 -11.74 -1.63 5.91
C LYS A 176 -11.18 -1.68 4.49
N ASN A 177 -9.86 -1.78 4.39
CA ASN A 177 -9.17 -1.91 3.10
C ASN A 177 -9.00 -3.36 2.64
N ALA A 178 -9.53 -4.34 3.36
CA ALA A 178 -9.36 -5.77 3.08
C ALA A 178 -7.88 -6.17 2.96
N TRP A 179 -7.03 -5.68 3.87
CA TRP A 179 -5.63 -6.08 4.03
C TRP A 179 -5.39 -6.92 5.27
N ALA A 180 -6.34 -6.89 6.21
CA ALA A 180 -6.36 -7.71 7.40
C ALA A 180 -7.76 -8.22 7.67
N GLU A 181 -7.85 -9.31 8.41
CA GLU A 181 -9.09 -9.94 8.81
C GLU A 181 -9.12 -10.15 10.32
N LYS A 182 -10.34 -10.37 10.82
CA LYS A 182 -10.60 -10.70 12.22
C LYS A 182 -11.18 -12.10 12.30
N SER A 183 -10.52 -12.98 13.05
CA SER A 183 -11.01 -14.30 13.44
C SER A 183 -11.51 -14.33 14.88
N ALA A 184 -11.97 -15.49 15.35
CA ALA A 184 -12.27 -15.70 16.77
C ALA A 184 -11.03 -15.58 17.68
N GLU A 185 -9.84 -15.86 17.14
CA GLU A 185 -8.58 -15.84 17.89
C GLU A 185 -7.94 -14.46 17.94
N GLY A 186 -8.21 -13.61 16.95
CA GLY A 186 -7.64 -12.27 16.86
C GLY A 186 -7.62 -11.70 15.43
N TYR A 187 -6.62 -10.90 15.14
CA TYR A 187 -6.43 -10.16 13.90
C TYR A 187 -5.16 -10.63 13.19
N TYR A 188 -5.22 -10.76 11.87
CA TYR A 188 -4.07 -11.16 11.04
C TYR A 188 -4.06 -10.39 9.70
N ILE A 189 -2.91 -10.32 9.07
CA ILE A 189 -2.79 -9.75 7.72
C ILE A 189 -3.24 -10.81 6.71
N SER A 190 -4.26 -10.49 5.91
CA SER A 190 -4.75 -11.38 4.84
C SER A 190 -4.10 -11.10 3.48
N GLU A 191 -3.64 -9.85 3.25
CA GLU A 191 -3.10 -9.40 1.97
C GLU A 191 -1.77 -8.63 2.16
N PRO A 192 -0.70 -9.30 2.61
CA PRO A 192 0.56 -8.64 2.98
C PRO A 192 1.22 -7.91 1.79
N GLU A 193 1.23 -8.52 0.61
CA GLU A 193 1.82 -7.94 -0.59
C GLU A 193 1.13 -6.62 -0.99
N LEU A 194 -0.21 -6.65 -1.03
CA LEU A 194 -0.99 -5.46 -1.38
C LEU A 194 -0.84 -4.34 -0.35
N LEU A 195 -0.78 -4.69 0.93
CA LEU A 195 -0.55 -3.76 2.03
C LEU A 195 0.82 -3.08 1.90
N LEU A 196 1.88 -3.85 1.67
CA LEU A 196 3.24 -3.31 1.47
C LEU A 196 3.34 -2.43 0.24
N LYS A 197 2.75 -2.83 -0.87
CA LYS A 197 2.71 -2.04 -2.10
C LYS A 197 2.00 -0.70 -1.88
N GLU A 198 0.94 -0.67 -1.09
CA GLU A 198 0.27 0.58 -0.77
C GLU A 198 1.07 1.45 0.20
N TRP A 199 1.72 0.84 1.20
CA TRP A 199 2.60 1.55 2.12
C TRP A 199 3.77 2.19 1.37
N SER A 200 4.44 1.47 0.49
CA SER A 200 5.58 1.97 -0.28
C SER A 200 5.27 3.21 -1.13
N LYS A 201 4.05 3.35 -1.66
CA LYS A 201 3.62 4.54 -2.45
C LYS A 201 3.62 5.84 -1.65
N THR A 202 3.38 5.75 -0.35
CA THR A 202 3.35 6.91 0.56
C THR A 202 4.63 7.09 1.33
N TYR A 203 5.41 6.03 1.47
CA TYR A 203 6.64 5.99 2.26
C TYR A 203 7.68 7.02 1.80
N GLY A 204 7.88 7.18 0.50
CA GLY A 204 8.87 8.09 -0.08
C GLY A 204 8.46 9.56 -0.16
N LYS A 205 7.26 9.94 0.31
CA LYS A 205 6.78 11.33 0.22
C LYS A 205 7.47 12.28 1.20
N LYS A 206 8.07 11.77 2.27
CA LYS A 206 8.99 12.52 3.16
C LYS A 206 10.39 11.98 2.97
N THR A 207 11.25 12.81 2.47
CA THR A 207 12.67 12.48 2.34
C THR A 207 13.32 12.47 3.72
N VAL A 208 13.89 11.33 4.08
CA VAL A 208 14.90 11.27 5.14
C VAL A 208 16.07 12.13 4.68
N PRO A 209 16.66 12.97 5.54
CA PRO A 209 17.87 13.70 5.19
C PRO A 209 18.90 12.75 4.60
N THR A 210 19.35 13.05 3.39
CA THR A 210 20.21 12.15 2.62
C THR A 210 21.44 12.92 2.17
N TYR A 211 22.62 12.41 2.50
CA TYR A 211 23.89 12.91 2.00
C TYR A 211 24.23 12.18 0.70
N LEU A 212 24.34 12.95 -0.37
CA LEU A 212 24.72 12.46 -1.68
C LEU A 212 26.24 12.56 -1.84
N CYS A 213 26.91 11.43 -1.83
CA CYS A 213 28.37 11.40 -1.87
C CYS A 213 28.89 10.65 -3.09
N TYR A 214 30.13 10.95 -3.46
CA TYR A 214 30.89 10.27 -4.48
C TYR A 214 32.14 9.63 -3.89
N SER A 215 32.42 8.41 -4.32
CA SER A 215 33.68 7.68 -4.06
C SER A 215 34.25 7.15 -5.36
N LEU A 216 35.58 7.07 -5.44
CA LEU A 216 36.29 6.35 -6.51
C LEU A 216 36.28 4.83 -6.29
N ASP A 217 36.02 4.40 -5.08
CA ASP A 217 35.97 2.97 -4.74
C ASP A 217 34.74 2.30 -5.36
N ASN A 218 34.88 1.04 -5.73
CA ASN A 218 33.74 0.22 -6.08
C ASN A 218 32.93 -0.15 -4.81
N PRO A 219 31.66 -0.61 -4.96
CA PRO A 219 30.80 -0.91 -3.82
C PRO A 219 31.42 -1.89 -2.83
N SER A 220 32.07 -2.95 -3.29
CA SER A 220 32.66 -3.97 -2.40
C SER A 220 33.79 -3.40 -1.52
N VAL A 221 34.63 -2.54 -2.08
CA VAL A 221 35.69 -1.87 -1.31
C VAL A 221 35.08 -0.90 -0.29
N LEU A 222 34.09 -0.13 -0.70
CA LEU A 222 33.45 0.85 0.17
C LEU A 222 32.68 0.19 1.31
N GLU A 223 31.98 -0.91 1.04
CA GLU A 223 31.27 -1.67 2.06
C GLU A 223 32.25 -2.35 3.04
N GLY A 224 33.43 -2.79 2.57
CA GLY A 224 34.51 -3.22 3.45
C GLY A 224 34.99 -2.11 4.39
N LYS A 225 35.16 -0.87 3.86
CA LYS A 225 35.51 0.30 4.69
C LYS A 225 34.43 0.65 5.72
N LEU A 226 33.14 0.37 5.47
CA LEU A 226 32.09 0.52 6.48
C LEU A 226 32.27 -0.47 7.65
N SER A 227 32.68 -1.69 7.36
CA SER A 227 33.03 -2.67 8.42
C SER A 227 34.25 -2.21 9.21
N ASP A 228 35.26 -1.64 8.53
CA ASP A 228 36.42 -1.03 9.19
C ASP A 228 36.03 0.20 10.04
N LEU A 229 35.16 1.07 9.56
CA LEU A 229 34.62 2.22 10.29
C LEU A 229 34.00 1.78 11.63
N LYS A 230 33.20 0.73 11.61
CA LYS A 230 32.62 0.19 12.84
C LYS A 230 33.68 -0.35 13.79
N ARG A 231 34.67 -1.09 13.28
CA ARG A 231 35.74 -1.65 14.09
C ARG A 231 36.65 -0.59 14.68
N ASP A 232 37.05 0.39 13.90
CA ASP A 232 38.11 1.35 14.25
C ASP A 232 37.55 2.58 15.00
N MET A 233 36.32 3.01 14.69
CA MET A 233 35.69 4.22 15.24
C MET A 233 34.48 3.91 16.14
N GLY A 234 33.96 2.67 16.14
CA GLY A 234 32.74 2.31 16.88
C GLY A 234 31.46 2.85 16.27
N ILE A 235 31.52 3.40 15.06
CA ILE A 235 30.37 3.98 14.37
C ILE A 235 29.52 2.88 13.75
N ASP A 236 28.24 2.81 14.15
CA ASP A 236 27.29 1.86 13.60
C ASP A 236 26.78 2.31 12.22
N TYR A 237 26.68 1.35 11.32
CA TYR A 237 26.07 1.54 9.99
C TYR A 237 25.06 0.44 9.69
N TYR A 238 24.10 0.70 8.80
CA TYR A 238 23.11 -0.28 8.38
C TYR A 238 22.91 -0.23 6.88
N LEU A 239 23.29 -1.28 6.17
CA LEU A 239 23.07 -1.37 4.72
C LEU A 239 21.58 -1.45 4.41
N THR A 240 21.16 -0.74 3.35
CA THR A 240 19.80 -0.73 2.84
C THR A 240 19.78 -0.66 1.30
N GLY A 241 18.62 -0.50 0.68
CA GLY A 241 18.48 -0.38 -0.76
C GLY A 241 19.22 -1.48 -1.52
N PHE A 242 20.07 -1.12 -2.48
CA PHE A 242 20.85 -2.13 -3.22
C PHE A 242 21.83 -2.89 -2.34
N SER A 243 22.59 -2.21 -1.51
CA SER A 243 23.60 -2.83 -0.64
C SER A 243 22.97 -3.82 0.34
N GLY A 244 21.88 -3.43 0.99
CA GLY A 244 21.14 -4.31 1.89
C GLY A 244 20.38 -5.41 1.15
N GLY A 245 19.76 -5.06 0.03
CA GLY A 245 18.92 -5.98 -0.73
C GLY A 245 19.66 -7.18 -1.29
N VAL A 246 20.88 -7.01 -1.80
CA VAL A 246 21.68 -8.14 -2.32
C VAL A 246 22.17 -9.08 -1.22
N ARG A 247 22.22 -8.64 0.05
CA ARG A 247 22.52 -9.53 1.19
C ARG A 247 21.37 -10.50 1.44
N TYR A 248 20.14 -10.06 1.26
CA TYR A 248 18.95 -10.91 1.34
C TYR A 248 18.70 -11.70 0.06
N ALA A 249 18.77 -11.02 -1.11
CA ALA A 249 18.47 -11.62 -2.40
C ALA A 249 19.43 -11.08 -3.49
N PRO A 250 20.48 -11.84 -3.86
CA PRO A 250 21.51 -11.39 -4.82
C PRO A 250 21.03 -11.48 -6.28
N VAL A 251 20.02 -10.68 -6.64
CA VAL A 251 19.39 -10.70 -7.97
C VAL A 251 19.90 -9.61 -8.91
N VAL A 252 20.55 -8.56 -8.40
CA VAL A 252 21.05 -7.45 -9.22
C VAL A 252 22.52 -7.18 -9.00
N ARG A 253 23.19 -6.67 -10.04
CA ARG A 253 24.47 -5.98 -9.92
C ARG A 253 24.21 -4.50 -9.71
N TYR A 254 24.96 -3.86 -8.82
CA TYR A 254 24.81 -2.48 -8.47
C TYR A 254 26.17 -1.75 -8.42
N ASN A 255 26.09 -0.42 -8.55
CA ASN A 255 27.24 0.48 -8.49
C ASN A 255 27.01 1.63 -7.51
N LYS A 256 25.99 1.54 -6.69
CA LYS A 256 25.61 2.55 -5.70
C LYS A 256 25.45 1.92 -4.34
N VAL A 257 26.13 2.48 -3.34
CA VAL A 257 26.01 2.06 -1.94
C VAL A 257 24.91 2.85 -1.25
N HIS A 258 24.06 2.15 -0.50
CA HIS A 258 22.99 2.73 0.29
C HIS A 258 23.16 2.30 1.75
N VAL A 259 23.29 3.26 2.64
CA VAL A 259 23.60 3.01 4.04
C VAL A 259 22.92 4.03 4.96
N TYR A 260 22.48 3.59 6.13
CA TYR A 260 22.07 4.45 7.24
C TYR A 260 23.22 4.64 8.21
N ILE A 261 23.42 5.89 8.64
CA ILE A 261 24.38 6.29 9.69
C ILE A 261 23.66 7.29 10.61
N ALA A 262 23.98 7.27 11.91
CA ALA A 262 23.41 8.20 12.87
C ALA A 262 23.81 9.66 12.54
N PRO A 263 22.92 10.65 12.75
CA PRO A 263 23.21 12.05 12.43
C PRO A 263 24.49 12.58 13.09
N GLU A 264 24.71 12.17 14.34
CA GLU A 264 25.88 12.56 15.14
C GLU A 264 27.21 12.05 14.56
N ASP A 265 27.19 10.88 13.89
CA ASP A 265 28.39 10.22 13.36
C ASP A 265 28.67 10.59 11.89
N MET A 266 27.78 11.34 11.26
CA MET A 266 27.79 11.57 9.82
C MET A 266 29.09 12.18 9.29
N LEU A 267 29.58 13.24 9.95
CA LEU A 267 30.79 13.96 9.51
C LEU A 267 32.05 13.08 9.64
N GLU A 268 32.15 12.34 10.73
CA GLU A 268 33.28 11.43 10.97
C GLU A 268 33.26 10.28 9.96
N ALA A 269 32.09 9.72 9.69
CA ALA A 269 31.94 8.65 8.70
C ALA A 269 32.30 9.11 7.28
N VAL A 270 31.84 10.28 6.85
CA VAL A 270 32.18 10.86 5.53
C VAL A 270 33.69 11.06 5.40
N ALA A 271 34.33 11.60 6.46
CA ALA A 271 35.78 11.82 6.48
C ALA A 271 36.57 10.50 6.46
N TYR A 272 36.22 9.54 7.30
CA TYR A 272 36.86 8.22 7.37
C TYR A 272 36.79 7.46 6.05
N LEU A 273 35.61 7.47 5.42
CA LEU A 273 35.35 6.79 4.15
C LEU A 273 35.97 7.52 2.95
N GLY A 274 36.52 8.73 3.14
CA GLY A 274 37.08 9.53 2.06
C GLY A 274 36.05 9.97 1.02
N LEU A 275 34.82 10.23 1.44
CA LEU A 275 33.71 10.58 0.55
C LEU A 275 33.73 12.08 0.25
N LYS A 276 33.26 12.42 -0.96
CA LYS A 276 33.03 13.80 -1.38
C LYS A 276 31.54 14.03 -1.58
N GLU A 277 30.99 15.00 -0.87
CA GLU A 277 29.60 15.43 -1.10
C GLU A 277 29.45 16.07 -2.48
N VAL A 278 28.38 15.73 -3.21
CA VAL A 278 28.14 16.16 -4.58
C VAL A 278 26.65 16.44 -4.81
N ASP A 279 26.35 17.42 -5.66
CA ASP A 279 24.97 17.73 -6.06
C ASP A 279 24.42 16.75 -7.09
N SER A 280 25.30 16.08 -7.84
CA SER A 280 24.91 15.11 -8.89
C SER A 280 25.98 14.05 -9.08
N GLY A 281 25.58 12.91 -9.67
CA GLY A 281 26.52 11.83 -9.95
C GLY A 281 26.90 10.99 -8.72
N ALA A 282 26.21 11.12 -7.60
CA ALA A 282 26.46 10.35 -6.38
C ALA A 282 26.36 8.83 -6.65
N ASN A 283 27.35 8.10 -6.10
CA ASN A 283 27.35 6.64 -6.04
C ASN A 283 27.29 6.10 -4.60
N VAL A 284 27.21 6.98 -3.61
CA VAL A 284 26.99 6.66 -2.19
C VAL A 284 25.85 7.54 -1.69
N MET A 285 24.83 6.91 -1.14
CA MET A 285 23.72 7.58 -0.47
C MET A 285 23.73 7.20 1.01
N ILE A 286 24.00 8.19 1.86
CA ILE A 286 23.95 8.02 3.31
C ILE A 286 22.66 8.64 3.82
N PHE A 287 21.77 7.80 4.35
CA PHE A 287 20.52 8.24 4.96
C PHE A 287 20.73 8.51 6.45
N SER A 288 20.19 9.60 6.93
CA SER A 288 20.23 9.94 8.35
C SER A 288 19.34 9.00 9.15
N LEU A 289 19.90 8.31 10.14
CA LEU A 289 19.21 7.36 11.01
C LEU A 289 18.53 8.11 12.17
N GLU A 290 17.54 8.95 11.86
CA GLU A 290 16.82 9.77 12.85
C GLU A 290 15.86 8.98 13.73
N ASN A 291 15.49 7.78 13.35
CA ASN A 291 14.48 6.98 14.03
C ASN A 291 14.94 5.54 14.28
N ASP A 292 14.99 5.14 15.53
CA ASP A 292 15.37 3.78 15.93
C ASP A 292 14.46 2.68 15.37
N SER A 293 13.26 3.02 14.87
CA SER A 293 12.41 2.05 14.20
C SER A 293 13.05 1.45 12.93
N TYR A 294 14.02 2.14 12.31
CA TYR A 294 14.76 1.63 11.15
C TYR A 294 15.76 0.56 11.54
N LYS A 295 16.26 0.58 12.79
CA LYS A 295 17.14 -0.48 13.35
C LYS A 295 16.36 -1.73 13.76
N LYS A 296 15.02 -1.60 13.95
CA LYS A 296 14.20 -2.73 14.40
C LYS A 296 14.32 -3.88 13.41
N ASP A 297 14.56 -5.07 13.93
CA ASP A 297 14.69 -6.31 13.17
C ASP A 297 15.86 -6.30 12.15
N SER A 298 16.86 -5.41 12.35
CA SER A 298 18.13 -5.47 11.61
C SER A 298 18.86 -6.77 11.87
N ARG A 299 19.60 -7.26 10.87
CA ARG A 299 20.29 -8.52 10.91
C ARG A 299 21.77 -8.34 10.57
N ILE A 300 22.61 -9.20 11.14
CA ILE A 300 23.99 -9.36 10.71
C ILE A 300 24.01 -10.45 9.64
N ILE A 301 24.45 -10.12 8.43
CA ILE A 301 24.55 -11.04 7.30
C ILE A 301 26.01 -11.03 6.83
N GLY A 302 26.72 -12.12 7.12
CA GLY A 302 28.18 -12.11 7.04
C GLY A 302 28.77 -11.18 8.10
N GLU A 303 29.50 -10.17 7.67
CA GLU A 303 30.08 -9.12 8.54
C GLU A 303 29.27 -7.82 8.52
N ASP A 304 28.26 -7.72 7.65
CA ASP A 304 27.49 -6.51 7.42
C ASP A 304 26.27 -6.38 8.34
N MET A 305 26.02 -5.18 8.85
CA MET A 305 24.76 -4.83 9.48
C MET A 305 23.78 -4.39 8.40
N VAL A 306 22.63 -5.05 8.32
CA VAL A 306 21.60 -4.80 7.30
C VAL A 306 20.29 -4.48 8.01
N VAL A 307 19.59 -3.43 7.58
CA VAL A 307 18.23 -3.15 8.09
C VAL A 307 17.30 -4.32 7.80
N SER A 308 16.15 -4.36 8.48
CA SER A 308 15.16 -5.43 8.29
C SER A 308 14.77 -5.61 6.81
N PRO A 309 14.34 -6.82 6.40
CA PRO A 309 13.82 -7.05 5.04
C PRO A 309 12.71 -6.07 4.66
N LEU A 310 11.83 -5.76 5.61
CA LEU A 310 10.76 -4.77 5.43
C LEU A 310 11.32 -3.38 5.11
N GLN A 311 12.35 -2.93 5.84
CA GLN A 311 12.98 -1.63 5.59
C GLN A 311 13.67 -1.61 4.23
N VAL A 312 14.41 -2.68 3.89
CA VAL A 312 15.02 -2.82 2.55
C VAL A 312 13.96 -2.74 1.45
N TYR A 313 12.82 -3.42 1.63
CA TYR A 313 11.73 -3.34 0.67
C TYR A 313 11.24 -1.89 0.46
N LEU A 314 10.92 -1.20 1.55
CA LEU A 314 10.39 0.16 1.50
C LEU A 314 11.38 1.13 0.85
N ASP A 315 12.66 1.04 1.18
CA ASP A 315 13.71 1.91 0.62
C ASP A 315 13.96 1.58 -0.85
N SER A 316 14.03 0.30 -1.21
CA SER A 316 14.27 -0.14 -2.59
C SER A 316 13.15 0.29 -3.53
N MET A 317 11.89 0.31 -3.07
CA MET A 317 10.75 0.84 -3.83
C MET A 317 10.85 2.34 -4.15
N GLN A 318 11.73 3.10 -3.47
CA GLN A 318 11.99 4.51 -3.76
C GLN A 318 13.16 4.71 -4.74
N ILE A 319 13.92 3.67 -5.04
CA ILE A 319 15.09 3.74 -5.92
C ILE A 319 14.66 3.55 -7.37
N LYS A 320 14.95 4.54 -8.22
CA LYS A 320 14.67 4.46 -9.66
C LYS A 320 15.46 3.35 -10.33
N GLY A 321 14.86 2.73 -11.33
CA GLY A 321 15.49 1.67 -12.11
C GLY A 321 15.24 0.29 -11.50
N ARG A 322 16.30 -0.42 -11.08
CA ARG A 322 16.20 -1.80 -10.59
C ARG A 322 15.81 -1.93 -9.10
N GLY A 323 15.35 -0.85 -8.46
CA GLY A 323 14.92 -0.87 -7.06
C GLY A 323 13.72 -1.79 -6.82
N GLU A 324 12.73 -1.76 -7.73
CA GLU A 324 11.56 -2.67 -7.65
C GLU A 324 11.97 -4.14 -7.76
N GLU A 325 12.97 -4.47 -8.58
CA GLU A 325 13.47 -5.85 -8.74
C GLU A 325 14.07 -6.40 -7.43
N ILE A 326 14.84 -5.57 -6.72
CA ILE A 326 15.35 -5.91 -5.38
C ILE A 326 14.21 -6.03 -4.37
N ALA A 327 13.29 -5.06 -4.36
CA ALA A 327 12.17 -5.07 -3.43
C ALA A 327 11.34 -6.34 -3.58
N GLU A 328 10.99 -6.71 -4.81
CA GLU A 328 10.22 -7.91 -5.10
C GLU A 328 10.95 -9.19 -4.68
N ALA A 329 12.25 -9.28 -4.96
CA ALA A 329 13.06 -10.42 -4.56
C ALA A 329 13.15 -10.58 -3.02
N VAL A 330 13.31 -9.46 -2.29
CA VAL A 330 13.30 -9.46 -0.82
C VAL A 330 11.92 -9.79 -0.27
N LEU A 331 10.85 -9.28 -0.89
CA LEU A 331 9.47 -9.60 -0.52
C LEU A 331 9.24 -11.12 -0.54
N LEU A 332 9.52 -11.75 -1.67
CA LEU A 332 9.28 -13.18 -1.88
C LEU A 332 10.20 -14.07 -1.01
N LYS A 333 11.45 -13.65 -0.80
CA LYS A 333 12.45 -14.49 -0.13
C LYS A 333 12.44 -14.32 1.39
N GLU A 334 12.09 -13.16 1.92
CA GLU A 334 12.27 -12.82 3.32
C GLU A 334 10.99 -12.42 4.07
N ILE A 335 9.99 -11.89 3.37
CA ILE A 335 8.78 -11.33 4.02
C ILE A 335 7.59 -12.27 3.90
N LEU A 336 7.38 -12.90 2.74
CA LEU A 336 6.23 -13.79 2.48
C LEU A 336 6.53 -15.27 2.75
N LYS A 337 7.53 -15.58 3.55
CA LYS A 337 7.88 -16.97 3.92
C LYS A 337 6.86 -17.62 4.82
#